data_2b48a940b5b465e3f59f804e59771cc9
#
_entry.id   2b48a940b5b465e3f59f804e59771cc9
#
_cell.length_a   1.000
_cell.length_b   1.000
_cell.length_c   1.000
_cell.angle_alpha   90.00
_cell.angle_beta   90.00
_cell.angle_gamma   90.00
#
_symmetry.space_group_name_H-M   'P 1'
#
loop_
_entity.id
_entity.type
_entity.pdbx_description
1 polymer ?
#
loop_
_entity_poly.entity_id
_entity_poly.type
_entity_poly.pdbx_seq_one_letter_code
_entity_poly.pdbx_strand_id
1 'polypeptide(L)'
;YFAIQTRKQEISEKEYSSLTEDEKRFYQRNLTKKGNYSLNQAAKNAGVKNFDKFHNAGYKGLYNGETADDIAKRKGLRYREDILDNMGSEELAANLFRITQTESRLKRDKVDTEKKACDTHNKIGKIVRKAIRQAGRNYARRIAYT
;
A
#
# COMPACT_ATOMS: atom_id res chain seq x y z
N TYR A 1 -5.09 -6.81 9.87
CA TYR A 1 -4.85 -7.68 8.71
C TYR A 1 -5.75 -7.25 7.56
N PHE A 2 -5.14 -6.98 6.45
CA PHE A 2 -5.87 -6.55 5.27
C PHE A 2 -6.14 -7.78 4.41
N ALA A 3 -7.39 -8.16 4.34
CA ALA A 3 -7.82 -9.34 3.60
C ALA A 3 -7.71 -9.09 2.11
N ILE A 4 -6.60 -9.46 1.52
CA ILE A 4 -6.49 -9.53 0.10
C ILE A 4 -6.44 -10.97 -0.28
N GLN A 5 -7.39 -11.31 -1.07
CA GLN A 5 -7.65 -12.70 -1.31
C GLN A 5 -7.54 -13.01 -2.76
N THR A 6 -6.41 -13.59 -3.12
CA THR A 6 -6.37 -14.42 -4.29
C THR A 6 -6.43 -15.86 -3.77
N ARG A 7 -7.43 -16.60 -4.19
CA ARG A 7 -7.75 -17.92 -3.64
C ARG A 7 -6.58 -18.90 -3.56
N LYS A 8 -5.60 -18.78 -4.46
CA LYS A 8 -4.45 -19.70 -4.52
C LYS A 8 -3.31 -19.33 -3.59
N GLN A 9 -3.39 -18.15 -2.96
CA GLN A 9 -2.29 -17.61 -2.15
C GLN A 9 -2.75 -17.19 -0.77
N GLU A 10 -4.03 -17.38 -0.52
CA GLU A 10 -4.61 -17.09 0.76
C GLU A 10 -4.12 -18.10 1.77
N ILE A 11 -3.56 -17.60 2.86
CA ILE A 11 -3.28 -18.41 4.03
C ILE A 11 -4.23 -17.95 5.14
N SER A 12 -4.55 -18.84 6.06
CA SER A 12 -5.42 -18.48 7.17
C SER A 12 -4.70 -17.44 8.05
N GLU A 13 -5.48 -16.65 8.78
CA GLU A 13 -4.96 -15.71 9.75
C GLU A 13 -4.06 -16.42 10.78
N LYS A 14 -4.45 -17.61 11.20
CA LYS A 14 -3.68 -18.44 12.13
C LYS A 14 -2.33 -18.84 11.53
N GLU A 15 -2.32 -19.30 10.28
CA GLU A 15 -1.08 -19.66 9.59
C GLU A 15 -0.17 -18.44 9.44
N TYR A 16 -0.73 -17.30 9.04
CA TYR A 16 0.03 -16.07 8.91
C TYR A 16 0.64 -15.65 10.24
N SER A 17 -0.12 -15.69 11.31
CA SER A 17 0.34 -15.31 12.64
C SER A 17 1.48 -16.19 13.15
N SER A 18 1.58 -17.42 12.67
CA SER A 18 2.65 -18.34 13.04
C SER A 18 3.97 -18.11 12.29
N LEU A 19 3.96 -17.26 11.24
CA LEU A 19 5.15 -16.98 10.45
C LEU A 19 6.12 -16.09 11.22
N THR A 20 7.43 -16.25 10.93
CA THR A 20 8.44 -15.30 11.39
C THR A 20 8.25 -13.96 10.68
N GLU A 21 8.89 -12.89 11.19
CA GLU A 21 8.85 -11.57 10.54
C GLU A 21 9.39 -11.64 9.11
N ASP A 22 10.49 -12.37 8.88
CA ASP A 22 11.06 -12.52 7.54
C ASP A 22 10.11 -13.25 6.59
N GLU A 23 9.44 -14.29 7.08
CA GLU A 23 8.44 -15.01 6.30
C GLU A 23 7.24 -14.13 5.98
N LYS A 24 6.78 -13.33 6.94
CA LYS A 24 5.71 -12.37 6.73
C LYS A 24 6.08 -11.32 5.70
N ARG A 25 7.30 -10.78 5.77
CA ARG A 25 7.82 -9.81 4.79
C ARG A 25 7.82 -10.40 3.39
N PHE A 26 8.33 -11.61 3.25
CA PHE A 26 8.39 -12.30 1.96
C PHE A 26 6.98 -12.49 1.37
N TYR A 27 6.05 -12.94 2.19
CA TYR A 27 4.66 -13.14 1.80
C TYR A 27 4.02 -11.82 1.34
N GLN A 28 4.13 -10.78 2.16
CA GLN A 28 3.55 -9.47 1.86
C GLN A 28 4.21 -8.81 0.65
N ARG A 29 5.53 -8.96 0.49
CA ARG A 29 6.24 -8.41 -0.64
C ARG A 29 5.77 -9.03 -1.96
N ASN A 30 5.57 -10.34 -1.98
CA ASN A 30 5.08 -11.02 -3.18
C ASN A 30 3.67 -10.56 -3.54
N LEU A 31 2.79 -10.42 -2.56
CA LEU A 31 1.44 -9.88 -2.77
C LEU A 31 1.48 -8.44 -3.26
N THR A 32 2.37 -7.63 -2.70
CA THR A 32 2.51 -6.22 -3.08
C THR A 32 2.99 -6.09 -4.52
N LYS A 33 3.93 -6.91 -4.96
CA LYS A 33 4.40 -6.92 -6.35
C LYS A 33 3.26 -7.25 -7.32
N LYS A 34 2.47 -8.27 -7.00
CA LYS A 34 1.32 -8.66 -7.83
C LYS A 34 0.26 -7.57 -7.83
N GLY A 35 0.01 -6.98 -6.67
CA GLY A 35 -0.93 -5.88 -6.53
C GLY A 35 -0.51 -4.67 -7.35
N ASN A 36 0.77 -4.32 -7.34
CA ASN A 36 1.30 -3.21 -8.15
C ASN A 36 1.16 -3.48 -9.65
N TYR A 37 1.40 -4.72 -10.08
CA TYR A 37 1.19 -5.07 -11.48
C TYR A 37 -0.26 -4.83 -11.88
N SER A 38 -1.20 -5.33 -11.10
CA SER A 38 -2.63 -5.18 -11.33
C SER A 38 -3.06 -3.71 -11.29
N LEU A 39 -2.53 -2.95 -10.33
CA LEU A 39 -2.79 -1.51 -10.23
C LEU A 39 -2.28 -0.76 -11.46
N ASN A 40 -1.10 -1.10 -11.96
CA ASN A 40 -0.55 -0.46 -13.15
C ASN A 40 -1.44 -0.71 -14.38
N GLN A 41 -1.99 -1.89 -14.52
CA GLN A 41 -2.94 -2.17 -15.59
C GLN A 41 -4.21 -1.33 -15.46
N ALA A 42 -4.76 -1.24 -14.26
CA ALA A 42 -5.95 -0.41 -14.00
C ALA A 42 -5.65 1.08 -14.24
N ALA A 43 -4.48 1.54 -13.84
CA ALA A 43 -4.06 2.93 -14.05
C ALA A 43 -3.89 3.23 -15.55
N LYS A 44 -3.28 2.33 -16.30
CA LYS A 44 -3.17 2.46 -17.76
C LYS A 44 -4.55 2.58 -18.40
N ASN A 45 -5.47 1.71 -18.01
CA ASN A 45 -6.84 1.74 -18.52
C ASN A 45 -7.57 3.01 -18.11
N ALA A 46 -7.19 3.63 -17.00
CA ALA A 46 -7.76 4.89 -16.53
C ALA A 46 -7.10 6.13 -17.17
N GLY A 47 -6.18 5.94 -18.11
CA GLY A 47 -5.57 7.06 -18.83
C GLY A 47 -4.26 7.58 -18.26
N VAL A 48 -3.67 6.88 -17.30
CA VAL A 48 -2.39 7.28 -16.72
C VAL A 48 -1.27 7.03 -17.74
N LYS A 49 -0.45 8.06 -17.97
CA LYS A 49 0.74 7.99 -18.82
C LYS A 49 2.02 8.13 -17.99
N ASN A 50 2.00 8.98 -16.99
CA ASN A 50 3.13 9.18 -16.07
C ASN A 50 2.92 8.35 -14.81
N PHE A 51 3.47 7.14 -14.80
CA PHE A 51 3.30 6.20 -13.68
C PHE A 51 4.03 6.66 -12.42
N ASP A 52 5.17 7.36 -12.56
CA ASP A 52 5.87 7.90 -11.40
C ASP A 52 5.00 8.91 -10.65
N LYS A 53 4.34 9.78 -11.40
CA LYS A 53 3.42 10.75 -10.84
C LYS A 53 2.24 10.07 -10.14
N PHE A 54 1.71 9.02 -10.75
CA PHE A 54 0.61 8.25 -10.19
C PHE A 54 1.02 7.55 -8.89
N HIS A 55 2.16 6.87 -8.88
CA HIS A 55 2.65 6.18 -7.68
C HIS A 55 2.99 7.18 -6.56
N ASN A 56 3.61 8.30 -6.92
CA ASN A 56 3.93 9.34 -5.94
C ASN A 56 2.67 9.95 -5.31
N ALA A 57 1.59 10.06 -6.08
CA ALA A 57 0.32 10.53 -5.51
C ALA A 57 -0.16 9.61 -4.39
N GLY A 58 -0.04 8.31 -4.57
CA GLY A 58 -0.38 7.32 -3.55
C GLY A 58 0.55 7.38 -2.34
N TYR A 59 1.85 7.47 -2.58
CA TYR A 59 2.83 7.59 -1.49
C TYR A 59 2.60 8.87 -0.68
N LYS A 60 2.38 9.99 -1.33
CA LYS A 60 2.08 11.25 -0.64
C LYS A 60 0.85 11.13 0.28
N GLY A 61 -0.15 10.39 -0.15
CA GLY A 61 -1.32 10.14 0.68
C GLY A 61 -1.00 9.30 1.90
N LEU A 62 -0.34 8.16 1.69
CA LEU A 62 -0.04 7.22 2.77
C LEU A 62 1.06 7.73 3.71
N TYR A 63 2.06 8.42 3.19
CA TYR A 63 3.24 8.87 3.94
C TYR A 63 3.24 10.37 4.22
N ASN A 64 2.07 10.98 4.25
CA ASN A 64 1.89 12.37 4.65
C ASN A 64 2.76 13.35 3.86
N GLY A 65 2.73 13.23 2.54
CA GLY A 65 3.41 14.16 1.64
C GLY A 65 4.74 13.67 1.08
N GLU A 66 5.25 12.53 1.55
CA GLU A 66 6.50 11.98 1.04
C GLU A 66 6.31 11.31 -0.32
N THR A 67 7.23 11.61 -1.26
CA THR A 67 7.36 10.87 -2.52
C THR A 67 8.17 9.60 -2.30
N ALA A 68 8.27 8.75 -3.33
CA ALA A 68 9.14 7.57 -3.29
C ALA A 68 10.60 7.96 -2.97
N ASP A 69 11.08 9.05 -3.57
CA ASP A 69 12.44 9.54 -3.31
C ASP A 69 12.61 10.00 -1.87
N ASP A 70 11.61 10.68 -1.32
CA ASP A 70 11.64 11.13 0.08
C ASP A 70 11.69 9.92 1.03
N ILE A 71 10.91 8.90 0.75
CA ILE A 71 10.89 7.66 1.55
C ILE A 71 12.25 6.98 1.48
N ALA A 72 12.83 6.87 0.29
CA ALA A 72 14.14 6.26 0.10
C ALA A 72 15.21 7.02 0.90
N LYS A 73 15.21 8.34 0.84
CA LYS A 73 16.15 9.17 1.61
C LYS A 73 16.00 8.97 3.11
N ARG A 74 14.76 8.97 3.60
CA ARG A 74 14.48 8.78 5.03
C ARG A 74 14.94 7.42 5.52
N LYS A 75 14.83 6.40 4.69
CA LYS A 75 15.29 5.04 5.01
C LYS A 75 16.78 4.83 4.77
N GLY A 76 17.50 5.83 4.26
CA GLY A 76 18.94 5.72 3.99
C GLY A 76 19.27 4.79 2.84
N LEU A 77 18.39 4.66 1.86
CA LEU A 77 18.58 3.76 0.73
C LEU A 77 19.46 4.38 -0.34
N ARG A 78 20.19 3.53 -1.07
CA ARG A 78 20.97 3.95 -2.22
C ARG A 78 20.03 4.25 -3.39
N TYR A 79 20.52 5.05 -4.32
CA TYR A 79 19.83 5.28 -5.58
C TYR A 79 19.51 3.94 -6.26
N ARG A 80 18.25 3.74 -6.65
CA ARG A 80 17.70 2.54 -7.31
C ARG A 80 17.47 1.32 -6.40
N GLU A 81 17.70 1.41 -5.10
CA GLU A 81 17.23 0.34 -4.23
C GLU A 81 15.70 0.39 -4.16
N ASP A 82 15.08 -0.78 -4.25
CA ASP A 82 13.63 -0.90 -4.19
C ASP A 82 13.16 -0.62 -2.75
N ILE A 83 12.32 0.39 -2.59
CA ILE A 83 11.79 0.72 -1.27
C ILE A 83 10.95 -0.42 -0.68
N LEU A 84 10.31 -1.24 -1.52
CA LEU A 84 9.54 -2.39 -1.04
C LEU A 84 10.43 -3.44 -0.38
N ASP A 85 11.67 -3.60 -0.83
CA ASP A 85 12.64 -4.54 -0.24
C ASP A 85 13.09 -4.09 1.15
N ASN A 86 12.81 -2.85 1.52
CA ASN A 86 13.24 -2.24 2.77
C ASN A 86 12.06 -1.88 3.67
N MET A 87 10.94 -2.55 3.49
CA MET A 87 9.74 -2.41 4.31
C MET A 87 9.52 -3.65 5.17
N GLY A 88 9.07 -3.44 6.41
CA GLY A 88 8.59 -4.53 7.25
C GLY A 88 7.23 -5.06 6.79
N SER A 89 6.78 -6.16 7.37
CA SER A 89 5.53 -6.81 6.97
C SER A 89 4.31 -5.90 7.12
N GLU A 90 4.25 -5.13 8.19
CA GLU A 90 3.11 -4.22 8.44
C GLU A 90 3.08 -3.07 7.45
N GLU A 91 4.25 -2.49 7.14
CA GLU A 91 4.35 -1.42 6.16
C GLU A 91 3.96 -1.92 4.77
N LEU A 92 4.42 -3.12 4.40
CA LEU A 92 4.04 -3.76 3.14
C LEU A 92 2.53 -4.00 3.08
N ALA A 93 1.93 -4.49 4.17
CA ALA A 93 0.49 -4.73 4.22
C ALA A 93 -0.31 -3.43 4.05
N ALA A 94 0.15 -2.34 4.64
CA ALA A 94 -0.47 -1.02 4.47
C ALA A 94 -0.43 -0.56 3.02
N ASN A 95 0.73 -0.72 2.37
CA ASN A 95 0.88 -0.38 0.95
C ASN A 95 -0.01 -1.27 0.08
N LEU A 96 -0.08 -2.55 0.37
CA LEU A 96 -0.92 -3.47 -0.37
C LEU A 96 -2.40 -3.07 -0.28
N PHE A 97 -2.86 -2.66 0.90
CA PHE A 97 -4.22 -2.18 1.08
C PHE A 97 -4.49 -0.93 0.24
N ARG A 98 -3.57 0.04 0.27
CA ARG A 98 -3.63 1.22 -0.60
C ARG A 98 -3.76 0.82 -2.07
N ILE A 99 -2.90 -0.09 -2.51
CA ILE A 99 -2.84 -0.56 -3.90
C ILE A 99 -4.16 -1.19 -4.34
N THR A 100 -4.68 -2.12 -3.56
CA THR A 100 -5.90 -2.86 -3.92
C THR A 100 -7.14 -2.00 -3.84
N GLN A 101 -7.23 -1.12 -2.86
CA GLN A 101 -8.36 -0.19 -2.76
C GLN A 101 -8.36 0.81 -3.90
N THR A 102 -7.19 1.29 -4.31
CA THR A 102 -7.07 2.21 -5.45
C THR A 102 -7.50 1.51 -6.74
N GLU A 103 -7.01 0.30 -7.00
CA GLU A 103 -7.41 -0.47 -8.18
C GLU A 103 -8.93 -0.64 -8.23
N SER A 104 -9.51 -1.07 -7.13
CA SER A 104 -10.96 -1.26 -7.03
C SER A 104 -11.71 0.04 -7.32
N ARG A 105 -11.25 1.15 -6.76
CA ARG A 105 -11.89 2.45 -6.92
C ARG A 105 -11.79 2.95 -8.37
N LEU A 106 -10.63 2.79 -9.01
CA LEU A 106 -10.45 3.19 -10.41
C LEU A 106 -11.45 2.48 -11.32
N LYS A 107 -11.67 1.19 -11.08
CA LYS A 107 -12.61 0.39 -11.88
C LYS A 107 -14.07 0.75 -11.57
N ARG A 108 -14.42 0.82 -10.29
CA ARG A 108 -15.79 1.10 -9.86
C ARG A 108 -16.30 2.45 -10.34
N ASP A 109 -15.47 3.48 -10.20
CA ASP A 109 -15.84 4.85 -10.54
C ASP A 109 -15.54 5.20 -11.98
N LYS A 110 -15.09 4.23 -12.78
CA LYS A 110 -14.79 4.39 -14.22
C LYS A 110 -13.90 5.61 -14.47
N VAL A 111 -12.83 5.73 -13.69
CA VAL A 111 -11.88 6.83 -13.82
C VAL A 111 -11.22 6.77 -15.18
N ASP A 112 -11.16 7.91 -15.88
CA ASP A 112 -10.74 7.95 -17.28
C ASP A 112 -9.67 9.01 -17.59
N THR A 113 -9.13 9.70 -16.59
CA THR A 113 -8.05 10.68 -16.76
C THR A 113 -6.96 10.47 -15.76
N GLU A 114 -5.72 10.83 -16.14
CA GLU A 114 -4.57 10.74 -15.25
C GLU A 114 -4.76 11.58 -13.98
N LYS A 115 -5.30 12.79 -14.13
CA LYS A 115 -5.55 13.66 -12.97
C LYS A 115 -6.49 13.01 -11.96
N LYS A 116 -7.61 12.49 -12.43
CA LYS A 116 -8.57 11.80 -11.56
C LYS A 116 -7.98 10.55 -10.94
N ALA A 117 -7.16 9.82 -11.69
CA ALA A 117 -6.49 8.61 -11.18
C ALA A 117 -5.50 8.98 -10.07
N CYS A 118 -4.71 10.03 -10.26
CA CYS A 118 -3.78 10.51 -9.23
C CYS A 118 -4.52 11.00 -7.98
N ASP A 119 -5.60 11.76 -8.17
CA ASP A 119 -6.42 12.26 -7.06
C ASP A 119 -7.03 11.10 -6.27
N THR A 120 -7.53 10.08 -6.96
CA THR A 120 -8.07 8.86 -6.34
C THR A 120 -7.00 8.16 -5.51
N HIS A 121 -5.82 7.96 -6.08
CA HIS A 121 -4.71 7.28 -5.41
C HIS A 121 -4.28 8.04 -4.15
N ASN A 122 -4.17 9.36 -4.26
CA ASN A 122 -3.81 10.20 -3.12
C ASN A 122 -4.87 10.11 -2.00
N LYS A 123 -6.14 10.20 -2.36
CA LYS A 123 -7.25 10.12 -1.41
C LYS A 123 -7.25 8.77 -0.69
N ILE A 124 -7.09 7.68 -1.42
CA ILE A 124 -7.04 6.33 -0.82
C ILE A 124 -5.85 6.21 0.13
N GLY A 125 -4.68 6.71 -0.27
CA GLY A 125 -3.51 6.73 0.62
C GLY A 125 -3.79 7.44 1.93
N LYS A 126 -4.45 8.59 1.88
CA LYS A 126 -4.83 9.34 3.08
C LYS A 126 -5.81 8.57 3.97
N ILE A 127 -6.78 7.89 3.36
CA ILE A 127 -7.75 7.07 4.10
C ILE A 127 -7.05 5.94 4.82
N VAL A 128 -6.14 5.25 4.15
CA VAL A 128 -5.38 4.14 4.76
C VAL A 128 -4.53 4.65 5.92
N ARG A 129 -3.83 5.76 5.71
CA ARG A 129 -3.02 6.38 6.78
C ARG A 129 -3.87 6.71 8.01
N LYS A 130 -5.03 7.32 7.79
CA LYS A 130 -5.95 7.69 8.87
C LYS A 130 -6.43 6.46 9.64
N ALA A 131 -6.78 5.40 8.93
CA ALA A 131 -7.22 4.14 9.54
C ALA A 131 -6.14 3.51 10.41
N ILE A 132 -4.90 3.49 9.93
CA ILE A 132 -3.76 2.94 10.66
C ILE A 132 -3.50 3.76 11.94
N ARG A 133 -3.51 5.09 11.83
CA ARG A 133 -3.30 5.96 12.99
C ARG A 133 -4.41 5.81 14.03
N GLN A 134 -5.64 5.66 13.58
CA GLN A 134 -6.78 5.45 14.47
C GLN A 134 -6.68 4.11 15.21
N ALA A 135 -6.29 3.06 14.50
CA ALA A 135 -6.07 1.74 15.09
C ALA A 135 -4.97 1.78 16.16
N GLY A 136 -3.86 2.47 15.88
CA GLY A 136 -2.77 2.65 16.84
C GLY A 136 -3.22 3.41 18.09
N ARG A 137 -4.01 4.45 17.93
CA ARG A 137 -4.55 5.19 19.08
C ARG A 137 -5.50 4.34 19.93
N ASN A 138 -6.35 3.56 19.31
CA ASN A 138 -7.26 2.67 20.02
C ASN A 138 -6.50 1.61 20.80
N TYR A 139 -5.43 1.07 20.23
CA TYR A 139 -4.57 0.11 20.90
C TYR A 139 -3.88 0.74 22.12
N ALA A 140 -3.33 1.93 21.96
CA ALA A 140 -2.68 2.67 23.05
C ALA A 140 -3.66 2.96 24.20
N ARG A 141 -4.89 3.36 23.89
CA ARG A 141 -5.92 3.56 24.91
C ARG A 141 -6.22 2.28 25.69
N ARG A 142 -6.32 1.15 24.98
CA ARG A 142 -6.60 -0.13 25.61
C ARG A 142 -5.52 -0.51 26.61
N ILE A 143 -4.27 -0.32 26.24
CA ILE A 143 -3.13 -0.60 27.12
C ILE A 143 -3.17 0.32 28.35
N ALA A 144 -3.49 1.60 28.17
CA ALA A 144 -3.50 2.58 29.26
C ALA A 144 -4.55 2.27 30.33
N TYR A 145 -5.62 1.55 29.99
CA TYR A 145 -6.73 1.26 30.89
C TYR A 145 -6.79 -0.19 31.38
N THR A 146 -5.79 -0.97 31.05
CA THR A 146 -5.62 -2.31 31.59
C THR A 146 -4.60 -2.32 32.71
#